data_079d2d59ced7d25a1df922b66d3bcac8
#
_entry.id   079d2d59ced7d25a1df922b66d3bcac8
#
_cell.length_a   1.000
_cell.length_b   1.000
_cell.length_c   1.000
_cell.angle_alpha   90.00
_cell.angle_beta   90.00
_cell.angle_gamma   90.00
#
_symmetry.space_group_name_H-M   'P 1'
#
loop_
_entity.id
_entity.type
_entity.pdbx_description
1 polymer ?
#
loop_
_entity_poly.entity_id
_entity_poly.type
_entity_poly.pdbx_seq_one_letter_code
_entity_poly.pdbx_strand_id
1 'polypeptide(L)'
;MLYLYFVLLTGSVLLLVAGIVEQRRHYASLHSIPSRVLVNGIRGKSSITRLCAGALRGGDLVTVAKTTGTAARFIHPDATEEPVYRKFGIANVVEQIGIVRRAATYRPDALVIECMAVMPALQEVNQSKLIRSTIGVLCNVREDHLAEMGPTLDDVARSLCRSMPENGICVTAEKERFHILQEEADARNCELVYADPETVTDEELRGFSWFTFKENVAIALVVAELLGVERQVALQGMYDAPPDPGVLSVERYVTPEGEKLAFANVFAANDPESTLMNINQLLDLGAIHRPLNVVINCRPDRVERNGQMGEIIPDLRPDNVFVIGHPAKSAIDAIPAEWRDRAVDLGGERRSADEFMPALLERMAADSSLVAIGNIHGQGEELLEYLAELPADDSAPADAHRSAEGPVPPPQPARLDPYASYPVAYEERYQAAQTQEIPVVRIPAQQRDPSWDRHTAEHQGQYGREQGRYTAPAQETWPYGDDLDGGHPYPAADGGGQHPHP
;
A
#
# COMPACT_ATOMS: atom_id res chain seq x y z
N MET A 1 -50.89 -14.33 -9.86
CA MET A 1 -49.79 -15.23 -9.49
C MET A 1 -48.93 -15.58 -10.71
N LEU A 2 -49.48 -16.21 -11.78
CA LEU A 2 -48.71 -16.62 -12.97
C LEU A 2 -47.92 -15.45 -13.61
N TYR A 3 -48.52 -14.27 -13.72
CA TYR A 3 -47.89 -13.07 -14.25
C TYR A 3 -46.64 -12.65 -13.39
N LEU A 4 -46.74 -12.67 -12.06
CA LEU A 4 -45.63 -12.36 -11.17
C LEU A 4 -44.46 -13.34 -11.34
N TYR A 5 -44.76 -14.65 -11.42
CA TYR A 5 -43.70 -15.64 -11.69
C TYR A 5 -43.03 -15.40 -13.05
N PHE A 6 -43.80 -15.08 -14.08
CA PHE A 6 -43.23 -14.75 -15.40
C PHE A 6 -42.32 -13.52 -15.35
N VAL A 7 -42.74 -12.46 -14.67
CA VAL A 7 -41.89 -11.21 -14.52
C VAL A 7 -40.64 -11.53 -13.76
N LEU A 8 -40.72 -12.27 -12.64
CA LEU A 8 -39.53 -12.64 -11.84
C LEU A 8 -38.59 -13.55 -12.63
N LEU A 9 -39.11 -14.56 -13.35
CA LEU A 9 -38.29 -15.43 -14.17
C LEU A 9 -37.59 -14.67 -15.28
N THR A 10 -38.32 -13.83 -16.02
CA THR A 10 -37.76 -13.02 -17.09
C THR A 10 -36.70 -12.06 -16.57
N GLY A 11 -36.95 -11.38 -15.43
CA GLY A 11 -36.00 -10.51 -14.76
C GLY A 11 -34.74 -11.26 -14.34
N SER A 12 -34.90 -12.46 -13.74
CA SER A 12 -33.77 -13.31 -13.35
C SER A 12 -32.91 -13.74 -14.54
N VAL A 13 -33.55 -14.14 -15.64
CA VAL A 13 -32.87 -14.54 -16.87
C VAL A 13 -32.10 -13.35 -17.48
N LEU A 14 -32.70 -12.15 -17.52
CA LEU A 14 -32.05 -10.96 -18.01
C LEU A 14 -30.84 -10.58 -17.17
N LEU A 15 -30.96 -10.64 -15.83
CA LEU A 15 -29.82 -10.39 -14.93
C LEU A 15 -28.72 -11.42 -15.11
N LEU A 16 -29.06 -12.70 -15.25
CA LEU A 16 -28.07 -13.76 -15.51
C LEU A 16 -27.31 -13.51 -16.82
N VAL A 17 -28.05 -13.22 -17.90
CA VAL A 17 -27.45 -12.92 -19.21
C VAL A 17 -26.55 -11.67 -19.11
N ALA A 18 -27.00 -10.61 -18.46
CA ALA A 18 -26.21 -9.40 -18.25
C ALA A 18 -24.93 -9.73 -17.46
N GLY A 19 -25.00 -10.54 -16.40
CA GLY A 19 -23.83 -10.98 -15.63
C GLY A 19 -22.84 -11.79 -16.46
N ILE A 20 -23.33 -12.73 -17.29
CA ILE A 20 -22.47 -13.49 -18.21
C ILE A 20 -21.77 -12.60 -19.22
N VAL A 21 -22.49 -11.64 -19.81
CA VAL A 21 -21.91 -10.67 -20.77
C VAL A 21 -20.85 -9.82 -20.08
N GLU A 22 -21.13 -9.32 -18.88
CA GLU A 22 -20.17 -8.52 -18.11
C GLU A 22 -18.91 -9.31 -17.79
N GLN A 23 -19.05 -10.54 -17.30
CA GLN A 23 -17.92 -11.42 -17.03
C GLN A 23 -17.09 -11.72 -18.28
N ARG A 24 -17.72 -12.01 -19.40
CA ARG A 24 -17.01 -12.24 -20.67
C ARG A 24 -16.25 -11.00 -21.14
N ARG A 25 -16.85 -9.83 -21.01
CA ARG A 25 -16.18 -8.54 -21.34
C ARG A 25 -14.99 -8.30 -20.44
N HIS A 26 -15.13 -8.55 -19.14
CA HIS A 26 -14.04 -8.38 -18.18
C HIS A 26 -12.87 -9.33 -18.51
N TYR A 27 -13.15 -10.62 -18.76
CA TYR A 27 -12.11 -11.57 -19.12
C TYR A 27 -11.45 -11.24 -20.48
N ALA A 28 -12.20 -10.76 -21.44
CA ALA A 28 -11.61 -10.27 -22.70
C ALA A 28 -10.63 -9.11 -22.46
N SER A 29 -10.99 -8.16 -21.57
CA SER A 29 -10.10 -7.07 -21.16
C SER A 29 -8.85 -7.59 -20.45
N LEU A 30 -8.98 -8.56 -19.55
CA LEU A 30 -7.83 -9.19 -18.87
C LEU A 30 -6.88 -9.89 -19.85
N HIS A 31 -7.43 -10.64 -20.80
CA HIS A 31 -6.63 -11.38 -21.79
C HIS A 31 -5.93 -10.46 -22.80
N SER A 32 -6.42 -9.22 -22.97
CA SER A 32 -5.75 -8.23 -23.82
C SER A 32 -4.55 -7.55 -23.14
N ILE A 33 -4.28 -7.85 -21.86
CA ILE A 33 -3.15 -7.32 -21.11
C ILE A 33 -2.21 -8.49 -20.77
N PRO A 34 -1.09 -8.64 -21.46
CA PRO A 34 -0.20 -9.80 -21.31
C PRO A 34 0.34 -9.93 -19.88
N SER A 35 0.91 -8.85 -19.35
CA SER A 35 1.53 -8.85 -18.02
C SER A 35 0.66 -8.10 -17.02
N ARG A 36 0.27 -8.77 -15.95
CA ARG A 36 -0.55 -8.19 -14.88
C ARG A 36 0.15 -8.40 -13.55
N VAL A 37 0.67 -7.30 -12.99
CA VAL A 37 1.37 -7.27 -11.72
C VAL A 37 0.42 -6.82 -10.62
N LEU A 38 0.13 -7.68 -9.64
CA LEU A 38 -0.68 -7.35 -8.48
C LEU A 38 0.22 -7.14 -7.27
N VAL A 39 0.27 -5.91 -6.76
CA VAL A 39 1.09 -5.51 -5.63
C VAL A 39 0.27 -5.55 -4.35
N ASN A 40 0.65 -6.40 -3.40
CA ASN A 40 0.04 -6.53 -2.08
C ASN A 40 1.11 -6.48 -0.97
N GLY A 41 0.68 -6.43 0.28
CA GLY A 41 1.53 -6.31 1.45
C GLY A 41 0.97 -5.28 2.43
N ILE A 42 1.64 -5.06 3.53
CA ILE A 42 1.15 -4.10 4.53
C ILE A 42 1.61 -2.68 4.18
N ARG A 43 2.91 -2.47 3.92
CA ARG A 43 3.49 -1.15 3.64
C ARG A 43 4.18 -1.09 2.28
N GLY A 44 4.29 0.13 1.73
CA GLY A 44 5.04 0.37 0.49
C GLY A 44 4.33 0.00 -0.81
N LYS A 45 3.09 -0.50 -0.77
CA LYS A 45 2.33 -0.94 -1.97
C LYS A 45 2.28 0.12 -3.06
N SER A 46 1.89 1.34 -2.73
CA SER A 46 1.79 2.44 -3.72
C SER A 46 3.16 2.81 -4.30
N SER A 47 4.18 2.91 -3.46
CA SER A 47 5.56 3.18 -3.90
C SER A 47 6.08 2.09 -4.82
N ILE A 48 5.94 0.80 -4.45
CA ILE A 48 6.35 -0.32 -5.28
C ILE A 48 5.56 -0.36 -6.60
N THR A 49 4.25 -0.08 -6.57
CA THR A 49 3.43 0.02 -7.78
C THR A 49 3.99 1.08 -8.74
N ARG A 50 4.41 2.25 -8.23
CA ARG A 50 5.01 3.34 -9.01
C ARG A 50 6.40 2.97 -9.52
N LEU A 51 7.23 2.38 -8.67
CA LEU A 51 8.57 1.91 -9.06
C LEU A 51 8.51 0.85 -10.16
N CYS A 52 7.67 -0.18 -10.01
CA CYS A 52 7.46 -1.19 -11.04
C CYS A 52 6.99 -0.56 -12.35
N ALA A 53 6.00 0.34 -12.27
CA ALA A 53 5.49 1.01 -13.47
C ALA A 53 6.54 1.92 -14.13
N GLY A 54 7.36 2.62 -13.34
CA GLY A 54 8.48 3.43 -13.82
C GLY A 54 9.53 2.59 -14.51
N ALA A 55 9.96 1.50 -13.85
CA ALA A 55 10.93 0.56 -14.39
C ALA A 55 10.52 -0.01 -15.75
N LEU A 56 9.26 -0.44 -15.86
CA LEU A 56 8.72 -1.02 -17.10
C LEU A 56 8.61 0.02 -18.23
N ARG A 57 8.18 1.27 -17.90
CA ARG A 57 8.18 2.37 -18.87
C ARG A 57 9.58 2.73 -19.36
N GLY A 58 10.57 2.73 -18.45
CA GLY A 58 11.98 2.89 -18.83
C GLY A 58 12.42 1.88 -19.88
N GLY A 59 11.91 0.66 -19.83
CA GLY A 59 12.12 -0.39 -20.82
C GLY A 59 11.21 -0.33 -22.04
N ASP A 60 10.60 0.82 -22.34
CA ASP A 60 9.69 1.03 -23.47
C ASP A 60 8.40 0.17 -23.45
N LEU A 61 8.04 -0.44 -22.31
CA LEU A 61 6.78 -1.16 -22.17
C LEU A 61 5.62 -0.18 -21.94
N VAL A 62 4.57 -0.27 -22.73
CA VAL A 62 3.33 0.49 -22.52
C VAL A 62 2.71 0.03 -21.21
N THR A 63 2.87 0.83 -20.16
CA THR A 63 2.52 0.43 -18.79
C THR A 63 1.47 1.35 -18.20
N VAL A 64 0.34 0.77 -17.80
CA VAL A 64 -0.69 1.43 -17.01
C VAL A 64 -0.52 1.00 -15.55
N ALA A 65 -0.71 1.93 -14.61
CA ALA A 65 -0.69 1.56 -13.19
C ALA A 65 -1.87 2.16 -12.43
N LYS A 66 -2.17 1.57 -11.26
CA LYS A 66 -3.21 2.06 -10.36
C LYS A 66 -2.79 1.86 -8.90
N THR A 67 -2.72 2.96 -8.17
CA THR A 67 -2.52 2.95 -6.71
C THR A 67 -3.86 2.98 -5.95
N THR A 68 -3.81 2.67 -4.66
CA THR A 68 -4.97 2.70 -3.76
C THR A 68 -4.76 3.74 -2.64
N GLY A 69 -5.26 3.49 -1.46
CA GLY A 69 -5.06 4.38 -0.30
C GLY A 69 -5.91 5.65 -0.36
N THR A 70 -5.50 6.64 0.39
CA THR A 70 -6.22 7.91 0.57
C THR A 70 -6.28 8.71 -0.72
N ALA A 71 -5.20 8.73 -1.49
CA ALA A 71 -5.06 9.44 -2.76
C ALA A 71 -4.91 8.45 -3.93
N ALA A 72 -5.90 7.59 -4.15
CA ALA A 72 -5.86 6.60 -5.25
C ALA A 72 -5.69 7.28 -6.61
N ARG A 73 -4.73 6.80 -7.42
CA ARG A 73 -4.38 7.34 -8.72
C ARG A 73 -4.48 6.27 -9.81
N PHE A 74 -4.97 6.68 -10.97
CA PHE A 74 -4.80 5.97 -12.21
C PHE A 74 -3.65 6.63 -12.96
N ILE A 75 -2.62 5.86 -13.30
CA ILE A 75 -1.37 6.34 -13.89
C ILE A 75 -1.34 5.86 -15.34
N HIS A 76 -1.31 6.81 -16.25
CA HIS A 76 -1.32 6.59 -17.71
C HIS A 76 0.03 6.07 -18.23
N PRO A 77 0.10 5.57 -19.49
CA PRO A 77 1.36 5.14 -20.08
C PRO A 77 2.43 6.24 -20.16
N ASP A 78 2.03 7.49 -20.28
CA ASP A 78 2.92 8.67 -20.30
C ASP A 78 3.31 9.18 -18.90
N ALA A 79 3.02 8.40 -17.84
CA ALA A 79 3.22 8.74 -16.44
C ALA A 79 2.34 9.88 -15.88
N THR A 80 1.45 10.47 -16.67
CA THR A 80 0.45 11.40 -16.13
C THR A 80 -0.55 10.67 -15.23
N GLU A 81 -1.12 11.37 -14.27
CA GLU A 81 -1.98 10.79 -13.25
C GLU A 81 -3.31 11.49 -13.12
N GLU A 82 -4.35 10.74 -12.78
CA GLU A 82 -5.62 11.30 -12.38
C GLU A 82 -6.18 10.60 -11.14
N PRO A 83 -6.97 11.30 -10.32
CA PRO A 83 -7.64 10.69 -9.18
C PRO A 83 -8.61 9.58 -9.63
N VAL A 84 -8.62 8.46 -8.90
CA VAL A 84 -9.64 7.42 -9.10
C VAL A 84 -10.96 7.90 -8.48
N TYR A 85 -11.92 8.21 -9.32
CA TYR A 85 -13.25 8.64 -8.88
C TYR A 85 -14.03 7.47 -8.27
N ARG A 86 -14.44 7.61 -7.02
CA ARG A 86 -15.27 6.64 -6.28
C ARG A 86 -16.69 7.18 -6.12
N LYS A 87 -17.60 6.64 -6.89
CA LYS A 87 -19.00 7.09 -6.97
C LYS A 87 -19.71 7.17 -5.60
N PHE A 88 -19.30 6.32 -4.64
CA PHE A 88 -19.92 6.26 -3.32
C PHE A 88 -18.96 6.62 -2.17
N GLY A 89 -17.80 7.21 -2.49
CA GLY A 89 -16.78 7.59 -1.50
C GLY A 89 -16.04 6.43 -0.83
N ILE A 90 -16.54 5.19 -0.96
CA ILE A 90 -15.98 4.01 -0.30
C ILE A 90 -15.20 3.16 -1.31
N ALA A 91 -14.00 2.74 -0.92
CA ALA A 91 -13.20 1.80 -1.68
C ALA A 91 -13.89 0.44 -1.76
N ASN A 92 -14.02 -0.14 -2.97
CA ASN A 92 -14.63 -1.43 -3.20
C ASN A 92 -13.85 -2.21 -4.25
N VAL A 93 -13.56 -3.49 -4.00
CA VAL A 93 -12.83 -4.35 -4.93
C VAL A 93 -13.45 -4.42 -6.32
N VAL A 94 -14.76 -4.22 -6.45
CA VAL A 94 -15.48 -4.20 -7.73
C VAL A 94 -15.02 -3.04 -8.64
N GLU A 95 -14.43 -1.95 -8.09
CA GLU A 95 -13.88 -0.86 -8.90
C GLU A 95 -12.79 -1.37 -9.87
N GLN A 96 -12.11 -2.46 -9.52
CA GLN A 96 -11.05 -3.06 -10.36
C GLN A 96 -11.56 -3.51 -11.72
N ILE A 97 -12.83 -3.88 -11.85
CA ILE A 97 -13.45 -4.21 -13.16
C ILE A 97 -13.38 -3.00 -14.11
N GLY A 98 -13.75 -1.83 -13.59
CA GLY A 98 -13.69 -0.57 -14.36
C GLY A 98 -12.25 -0.17 -14.71
N ILE A 99 -11.33 -0.34 -13.74
CA ILE A 99 -9.90 -0.05 -13.92
C ILE A 99 -9.29 -0.94 -15.01
N VAL A 100 -9.50 -2.26 -14.95
CA VAL A 100 -9.00 -3.21 -15.96
C VAL A 100 -9.57 -2.88 -17.34
N ARG A 101 -10.87 -2.61 -17.42
CA ARG A 101 -11.50 -2.24 -18.70
C ARG A 101 -10.91 -0.97 -19.29
N ARG A 102 -10.66 0.03 -18.44
CA ARG A 102 -10.03 1.28 -18.83
C ARG A 102 -8.58 1.06 -19.25
N ALA A 103 -7.80 0.32 -18.47
CA ALA A 103 -6.42 -0.02 -18.80
C ALA A 103 -6.32 -0.73 -20.15
N ALA A 104 -7.22 -1.68 -20.44
CA ALA A 104 -7.27 -2.41 -21.69
C ALA A 104 -7.48 -1.52 -22.93
N THR A 105 -8.06 -0.30 -22.79
CA THR A 105 -8.20 0.63 -23.92
C THR A 105 -6.87 1.18 -24.41
N TYR A 106 -5.85 1.18 -23.57
CA TYR A 106 -4.48 1.58 -23.93
C TYR A 106 -3.69 0.45 -24.59
N ARG A 107 -4.24 -0.77 -24.64
CA ARG A 107 -3.55 -1.99 -25.10
C ARG A 107 -2.15 -2.11 -24.47
N PRO A 108 -2.04 -2.08 -23.15
CA PRO A 108 -0.75 -2.03 -22.48
C PRO A 108 -0.06 -3.39 -22.52
N ASP A 109 1.28 -3.38 -22.51
CA ASP A 109 2.11 -4.55 -22.30
C ASP A 109 2.04 -5.01 -20.84
N ALA A 110 1.89 -4.05 -19.92
CA ALA A 110 1.79 -4.33 -18.50
C ALA A 110 0.73 -3.47 -17.78
N LEU A 111 0.02 -4.09 -16.83
CA LEU A 111 -0.80 -3.42 -15.85
C LEU A 111 -0.22 -3.69 -14.46
N VAL A 112 0.23 -2.65 -13.78
CA VAL A 112 0.67 -2.73 -12.38
C VAL A 112 -0.42 -2.17 -11.48
N ILE A 113 -1.00 -3.02 -10.64
CA ILE A 113 -2.17 -2.65 -9.86
C ILE A 113 -2.00 -2.99 -8.37
N GLU A 114 -2.26 -2.03 -7.52
CA GLU A 114 -2.22 -2.22 -6.07
C GLU A 114 -3.47 -2.93 -5.56
N CYS A 115 -3.28 -3.93 -4.70
CA CYS A 115 -4.36 -4.62 -4.00
C CYS A 115 -5.01 -3.69 -2.97
N MET A 116 -6.32 -3.52 -3.06
CA MET A 116 -7.09 -2.68 -2.13
C MET A 116 -7.85 -3.51 -1.08
N ALA A 117 -7.80 -4.82 -1.17
CA ALA A 117 -8.52 -5.72 -0.28
C ALA A 117 -7.73 -5.95 1.01
N VAL A 118 -8.40 -5.85 2.15
CA VAL A 118 -7.84 -6.19 3.46
C VAL A 118 -8.24 -7.61 3.84
N MET A 119 -9.54 -7.95 3.76
CA MET A 119 -10.04 -9.27 4.14
C MET A 119 -9.48 -10.37 3.22
N PRO A 120 -9.03 -11.52 3.77
CA PRO A 120 -8.44 -12.63 2.98
C PRO A 120 -9.34 -13.09 1.81
N ALA A 121 -10.64 -13.25 2.05
CA ALA A 121 -11.60 -13.63 1.01
C ALA A 121 -11.69 -12.61 -0.13
N LEU A 122 -11.57 -11.33 0.17
CA LEU A 122 -11.58 -10.28 -0.85
C LEU A 122 -10.26 -10.19 -1.60
N GLN A 123 -9.12 -10.48 -0.95
CA GLN A 123 -7.81 -10.62 -1.60
C GLN A 123 -7.84 -11.77 -2.61
N GLU A 124 -8.40 -12.91 -2.23
CA GLU A 124 -8.59 -14.08 -3.12
C GLU A 124 -9.49 -13.75 -4.32
N VAL A 125 -10.62 -13.06 -4.11
CA VAL A 125 -11.51 -12.61 -5.20
C VAL A 125 -10.79 -11.61 -6.10
N ASN A 126 -10.05 -10.66 -5.52
CA ASN A 126 -9.29 -9.67 -6.28
C ASN A 126 -8.29 -10.36 -7.21
N GLN A 127 -7.52 -11.34 -6.70
CA GLN A 127 -6.58 -12.12 -7.49
C GLN A 127 -7.27 -13.03 -8.49
N SER A 128 -8.14 -13.95 -8.04
CA SER A 128 -8.62 -15.07 -8.86
C SER A 128 -9.68 -14.67 -9.88
N LYS A 129 -10.41 -13.57 -9.65
CA LYS A 129 -11.56 -13.15 -10.48
C LYS A 129 -11.36 -11.79 -11.16
N LEU A 130 -10.74 -10.82 -10.46
CA LEU A 130 -10.73 -9.44 -10.92
C LEU A 130 -9.45 -9.07 -11.67
N ILE A 131 -8.28 -9.58 -11.25
CA ILE A 131 -6.99 -9.22 -11.85
C ILE A 131 -6.35 -10.41 -12.55
N ARG A 132 -6.37 -11.59 -11.94
CA ARG A 132 -5.72 -12.80 -12.44
C ARG A 132 -4.27 -12.50 -12.82
N SER A 133 -3.52 -11.96 -11.85
CA SER A 133 -2.14 -11.53 -12.07
C SER A 133 -1.26 -12.66 -12.59
N THR A 134 -0.33 -12.31 -13.45
CA THR A 134 0.74 -13.20 -13.93
C THR A 134 1.95 -13.13 -13.00
N ILE A 135 2.13 -11.95 -12.38
CA ILE A 135 3.15 -11.70 -11.36
C ILE A 135 2.45 -11.13 -10.13
N GLY A 136 2.63 -11.76 -8.98
CA GLY A 136 2.27 -11.24 -7.68
C GLY A 136 3.48 -10.53 -7.05
N VAL A 137 3.22 -9.53 -6.23
CA VAL A 137 4.23 -8.91 -5.36
C VAL A 137 3.68 -8.91 -3.94
N LEU A 138 4.44 -9.48 -3.00
CA LEU A 138 4.19 -9.34 -1.57
C LEU A 138 5.31 -8.49 -0.96
N CYS A 139 4.99 -7.23 -0.63
CA CYS A 139 5.98 -6.25 -0.19
C CYS A 139 6.65 -6.66 1.13
N ASN A 140 5.84 -6.88 2.15
CA ASN A 140 6.24 -7.22 3.52
C ASN A 140 5.05 -7.70 4.34
N VAL A 141 5.36 -8.29 5.50
CA VAL A 141 4.41 -8.69 6.54
C VAL A 141 4.71 -7.84 7.78
N ARG A 142 3.77 -6.99 8.20
CA ARG A 142 3.86 -6.09 9.35
C ARG A 142 2.56 -6.14 10.15
N GLU A 143 2.58 -5.56 11.32
CA GLU A 143 1.40 -5.48 12.17
C GLU A 143 0.44 -4.40 11.66
N ASP A 144 -0.66 -4.82 11.05
CA ASP A 144 -1.80 -3.98 10.68
C ASP A 144 -3.02 -4.87 10.38
N HIS A 145 -4.22 -4.35 10.58
CA HIS A 145 -5.47 -5.04 10.28
C HIS A 145 -5.59 -6.45 10.89
N LEU A 146 -5.12 -6.62 12.13
CA LEU A 146 -5.13 -7.92 12.82
C LEU A 146 -6.54 -8.47 13.02
N ALA A 147 -7.55 -7.61 13.14
CA ALA A 147 -8.94 -8.02 13.25
C ALA A 147 -9.46 -8.74 12.00
N GLU A 148 -8.97 -8.34 10.83
CA GLU A 148 -9.40 -8.89 9.53
C GLU A 148 -8.48 -9.99 9.01
N MET A 149 -7.16 -9.87 9.23
CA MET A 149 -6.15 -10.78 8.68
C MET A 149 -5.76 -11.91 9.62
N GLY A 150 -5.99 -11.74 10.93
CA GLY A 150 -5.65 -12.71 11.97
C GLY A 150 -4.76 -12.10 13.06
N PRO A 151 -4.75 -12.69 14.28
CA PRO A 151 -4.15 -12.09 15.46
C PRO A 151 -2.61 -12.12 15.49
N THR A 152 -1.99 -12.91 14.60
CA THR A 152 -0.53 -13.07 14.56
C THR A 152 0.03 -12.63 13.21
N LEU A 153 1.31 -12.28 13.18
CA LEU A 153 1.99 -11.94 11.91
C LEU A 153 2.04 -13.14 10.94
N ASP A 154 2.02 -14.37 11.43
CA ASP A 154 1.95 -15.56 10.61
C ASP A 154 0.56 -15.70 9.93
N ASP A 155 -0.51 -15.30 10.64
CA ASP A 155 -1.86 -15.22 10.05
C ASP A 155 -1.94 -14.11 9.01
N VAL A 156 -1.32 -12.96 9.29
CA VAL A 156 -1.20 -11.86 8.31
C VAL A 156 -0.47 -12.33 7.06
N ALA A 157 0.65 -13.07 7.21
CA ALA A 157 1.37 -13.65 6.07
C ALA A 157 0.47 -14.57 5.22
N ARG A 158 -0.23 -15.52 5.86
CA ARG A 158 -1.18 -16.42 5.16
C ARG A 158 -2.33 -15.67 4.51
N SER A 159 -2.82 -14.61 5.15
CA SER A 159 -3.84 -13.72 4.58
C SER A 159 -3.34 -13.04 3.31
N LEU A 160 -2.16 -12.44 3.34
CA LEU A 160 -1.57 -11.76 2.19
C LEU A 160 -1.31 -12.71 1.01
N CYS A 161 -0.95 -13.96 1.30
CA CYS A 161 -0.74 -15.00 0.28
C CYS A 161 -2.01 -15.33 -0.54
N ARG A 162 -3.21 -14.91 -0.09
CA ARG A 162 -4.44 -15.01 -0.89
C ARG A 162 -4.38 -14.20 -2.19
N SER A 163 -3.48 -13.23 -2.29
CA SER A 163 -3.23 -12.46 -3.51
C SER A 163 -2.17 -13.06 -4.43
N MET A 164 -1.53 -14.17 -4.06
CA MET A 164 -0.57 -14.86 -4.95
C MET A 164 -1.25 -15.41 -6.19
N PRO A 165 -0.60 -15.34 -7.37
CA PRO A 165 -1.12 -15.95 -8.58
C PRO A 165 -1.12 -17.49 -8.51
N GLU A 166 -2.02 -18.11 -9.24
CA GLU A 166 -1.98 -19.54 -9.54
C GLU A 166 -1.16 -19.74 -10.82
N ASN A 167 -0.20 -20.68 -10.81
CA ASN A 167 0.68 -20.99 -11.95
C ASN A 167 1.45 -19.75 -12.48
N GLY A 168 1.83 -18.83 -11.58
CA GLY A 168 2.55 -17.60 -11.90
C GLY A 168 3.81 -17.44 -11.07
N ILE A 169 4.27 -16.20 -10.95
CA ILE A 169 5.46 -15.85 -10.17
C ILE A 169 5.04 -14.88 -9.07
N CYS A 170 5.58 -15.04 -7.86
CA CYS A 170 5.41 -14.08 -6.78
C CYS A 170 6.77 -13.56 -6.32
N VAL A 171 6.94 -12.24 -6.26
CA VAL A 171 8.16 -11.57 -5.83
C VAL A 171 7.97 -11.00 -4.44
N THR A 172 8.94 -11.20 -3.55
CA THR A 172 8.89 -10.67 -2.19
C THR A 172 10.28 -10.30 -1.67
N ALA A 173 10.35 -9.30 -0.79
CA ALA A 173 11.52 -9.02 0.05
C ALA A 173 11.31 -9.46 1.51
N GLU A 174 10.18 -10.10 1.83
CA GLU A 174 9.91 -10.64 3.17
C GLU A 174 10.81 -11.82 3.46
N LYS A 175 11.67 -11.69 4.47
CA LYS A 175 12.67 -12.68 4.84
C LYS A 175 12.23 -13.54 6.03
N GLU A 176 11.67 -12.92 7.06
CA GLU A 176 11.37 -13.60 8.31
C GLU A 176 10.30 -14.70 8.16
N ARG A 177 9.28 -14.43 7.33
CA ARG A 177 8.15 -15.33 7.07
C ARG A 177 8.22 -15.96 5.70
N PHE A 178 9.39 -15.96 5.08
CA PHE A 178 9.60 -16.53 3.75
C PHE A 178 9.14 -17.99 3.65
N HIS A 179 9.34 -18.78 4.71
CA HIS A 179 8.91 -20.19 4.75
C HIS A 179 7.38 -20.32 4.63
N ILE A 180 6.59 -19.44 5.27
CA ILE A 180 5.12 -19.43 5.14
C ILE A 180 4.72 -19.05 3.72
N LEU A 181 5.36 -18.03 3.15
CA LEU A 181 5.10 -17.60 1.79
C LEU A 181 5.43 -18.71 0.79
N GLN A 182 6.50 -19.49 1.03
CA GLN A 182 6.90 -20.63 0.18
C GLN A 182 5.87 -21.76 0.25
N GLU A 183 5.37 -22.14 1.45
CA GLU A 183 4.32 -23.15 1.60
C GLU A 183 3.04 -22.78 0.80
N GLU A 184 2.63 -21.52 0.90
CA GLU A 184 1.44 -21.02 0.20
C GLU A 184 1.67 -20.90 -1.32
N ALA A 185 2.88 -20.56 -1.76
CA ALA A 185 3.26 -20.51 -3.17
C ALA A 185 3.26 -21.92 -3.78
N ASP A 186 3.83 -22.91 -3.08
CA ASP A 186 3.85 -24.31 -3.53
C ASP A 186 2.43 -24.85 -3.69
N ALA A 187 1.51 -24.52 -2.76
CA ALA A 187 0.10 -24.91 -2.84
C ALA A 187 -0.62 -24.33 -4.07
N ARG A 188 -0.11 -23.22 -4.65
CA ARG A 188 -0.67 -22.53 -5.83
C ARG A 188 0.08 -22.84 -7.12
N ASN A 189 1.08 -23.71 -7.08
CA ASN A 189 2.04 -23.89 -8.18
C ASN A 189 2.60 -22.53 -8.66
N CYS A 190 2.93 -21.65 -7.71
CA CYS A 190 3.47 -20.33 -7.91
C CYS A 190 4.98 -20.36 -7.60
N GLU A 191 5.80 -19.82 -8.50
CA GLU A 191 7.23 -19.65 -8.23
C GLU A 191 7.42 -18.46 -7.29
N LEU A 192 8.06 -18.67 -6.11
CA LEU A 192 8.38 -17.60 -5.18
C LEU A 192 9.81 -17.12 -5.42
N VAL A 193 9.98 -15.83 -5.72
CA VAL A 193 11.28 -15.19 -5.97
C VAL A 193 11.58 -14.21 -4.84
N TYR A 194 12.72 -14.41 -4.17
CA TYR A 194 13.21 -13.47 -3.17
C TYR A 194 13.97 -12.33 -3.84
N ALA A 195 13.51 -11.11 -3.64
CA ALA A 195 14.18 -9.88 -4.06
C ALA A 195 15.10 -9.41 -2.92
N ASP A 196 16.38 -9.72 -3.03
CA ASP A 196 17.38 -9.42 -2.00
C ASP A 196 17.67 -7.90 -1.96
N PRO A 197 17.35 -7.18 -0.87
CA PRO A 197 17.65 -5.76 -0.73
C PRO A 197 19.14 -5.42 -0.80
N GLU A 198 20.01 -6.34 -0.40
CA GLU A 198 21.46 -6.12 -0.41
C GLU A 198 22.04 -6.02 -1.84
N THR A 199 21.27 -6.42 -2.85
CA THR A 199 21.66 -6.22 -4.26
C THR A 199 21.53 -4.76 -4.71
N VAL A 200 20.84 -3.90 -3.93
CA VAL A 200 20.69 -2.48 -4.21
C VAL A 200 21.74 -1.69 -3.45
N THR A 201 22.57 -0.98 -4.21
CA THR A 201 23.64 -0.17 -3.62
C THR A 201 23.11 1.17 -3.08
N ASP A 202 23.86 1.76 -2.13
CA ASP A 202 23.52 3.09 -1.63
C ASP A 202 23.65 4.18 -2.71
N GLU A 203 24.49 3.94 -3.73
CA GLU A 203 24.65 4.83 -4.88
C GLU A 203 23.38 4.81 -5.74
N GLU A 204 22.81 3.64 -5.99
CA GLU A 204 21.53 3.51 -6.70
C GLU A 204 20.40 4.18 -5.92
N LEU A 205 20.36 4.09 -4.58
CA LEU A 205 19.36 4.80 -3.78
C LEU A 205 19.49 6.33 -3.87
N ARG A 206 20.72 6.86 -3.95
CA ARG A 206 20.94 8.32 -4.10
C ARG A 206 20.45 8.88 -5.43
N GLY A 207 20.18 8.05 -6.42
CA GLY A 207 19.57 8.46 -7.67
C GLY A 207 18.10 8.88 -7.57
N PHE A 208 17.41 8.52 -6.48
CA PHE A 208 16.01 8.93 -6.27
C PHE A 208 15.93 10.37 -5.73
N SER A 209 15.01 11.15 -6.27
CA SER A 209 14.67 12.49 -5.75
C SER A 209 13.71 12.45 -4.55
N TRP A 210 13.30 11.27 -4.12
CA TRP A 210 12.37 11.02 -3.03
C TRP A 210 12.80 9.78 -2.23
N PHE A 211 12.32 9.68 -1.00
CA PHE A 211 12.74 8.63 -0.08
C PHE A 211 12.13 7.27 -0.46
N THR A 212 12.97 6.27 -0.62
CA THR A 212 12.57 4.89 -0.86
C THR A 212 13.50 3.90 -0.15
N PHE A 213 13.07 2.65 -0.01
CA PHE A 213 13.80 1.59 0.65
C PHE A 213 14.43 0.64 -0.36
N LYS A 214 15.55 0.01 0.02
CA LYS A 214 16.23 -1.02 -0.79
C LYS A 214 15.28 -2.15 -1.17
N GLU A 215 14.41 -2.58 -0.23
CA GLU A 215 13.41 -3.61 -0.45
C GLU A 215 12.46 -3.25 -1.61
N ASN A 216 11.98 -2.01 -1.63
CA ASN A 216 11.06 -1.56 -2.67
C ASN A 216 11.73 -1.55 -4.05
N VAL A 217 12.98 -1.07 -4.11
CA VAL A 217 13.77 -1.01 -5.34
C VAL A 217 14.14 -2.42 -5.81
N ALA A 218 14.57 -3.31 -4.90
CA ALA A 218 14.91 -4.70 -5.22
C ALA A 218 13.70 -5.43 -5.82
N ILE A 219 12.52 -5.30 -5.23
CA ILE A 219 11.28 -5.89 -5.76
C ILE A 219 11.00 -5.37 -7.18
N ALA A 220 11.08 -4.05 -7.39
CA ALA A 220 10.80 -3.46 -8.70
C ALA A 220 11.82 -3.88 -9.76
N LEU A 221 13.10 -4.04 -9.38
CA LEU A 221 14.16 -4.55 -10.26
C LEU A 221 13.90 -6.00 -10.68
N VAL A 222 13.51 -6.87 -9.74
CA VAL A 222 13.17 -8.26 -10.06
C VAL A 222 11.95 -8.32 -10.98
N VAL A 223 10.91 -7.53 -10.73
CA VAL A 223 9.74 -7.45 -11.64
C VAL A 223 10.14 -6.96 -13.03
N ALA A 224 11.04 -5.99 -13.13
CA ALA A 224 11.55 -5.47 -14.40
C ALA A 224 12.36 -6.54 -15.16
N GLU A 225 13.24 -7.27 -14.47
CA GLU A 225 14.02 -8.38 -15.02
C GLU A 225 13.13 -9.51 -15.55
N LEU A 226 12.08 -9.90 -14.81
CA LEU A 226 11.09 -10.90 -15.23
C LEU A 226 10.36 -10.50 -16.52
N LEU A 227 10.26 -9.20 -16.81
CA LEU A 227 9.64 -8.67 -18.02
C LEU A 227 10.66 -8.21 -19.06
N GLY A 228 11.94 -8.58 -18.89
CA GLY A 228 13.00 -8.39 -19.89
C GLY A 228 13.58 -6.97 -19.93
N VAL A 229 13.35 -6.15 -18.89
CA VAL A 229 13.95 -4.80 -18.80
C VAL A 229 15.32 -4.89 -18.12
N GLU A 230 16.32 -4.32 -18.73
CA GLU A 230 17.69 -4.28 -18.23
C GLU A 230 17.78 -3.37 -16.99
N ARG A 231 18.64 -3.75 -16.01
CA ARG A 231 18.73 -3.13 -14.69
C ARG A 231 18.91 -1.60 -14.73
N GLN A 232 19.86 -1.09 -15.53
CA GLN A 232 20.14 0.35 -15.57
C GLN A 232 19.01 1.13 -16.19
N VAL A 233 18.35 0.55 -17.19
CA VAL A 233 17.16 1.11 -17.85
C VAL A 233 15.99 1.14 -16.86
N ALA A 234 15.81 0.07 -16.09
CA ALA A 234 14.79 -0.01 -15.05
C ALA A 234 15.01 1.05 -13.95
N LEU A 235 16.25 1.21 -13.47
CA LEU A 235 16.62 2.22 -12.48
C LEU A 235 16.31 3.64 -13.00
N GLN A 236 16.71 3.96 -14.23
CA GLN A 236 16.41 5.27 -14.80
C GLN A 236 14.89 5.52 -14.85
N GLY A 237 14.12 4.54 -15.30
CA GLY A 237 12.66 4.65 -15.32
C GLY A 237 12.03 4.79 -13.92
N MET A 238 12.66 4.22 -12.89
CA MET A 238 12.23 4.42 -11.50
C MET A 238 12.57 5.82 -10.98
N TYR A 239 13.74 6.37 -11.33
CA TYR A 239 14.13 7.75 -10.95
C TYR A 239 13.18 8.79 -11.55
N ASP A 240 12.72 8.55 -12.77
CA ASP A 240 11.79 9.43 -13.49
C ASP A 240 10.34 9.27 -13.01
N ALA A 241 10.05 8.24 -12.22
CA ALA A 241 8.70 7.99 -11.72
C ALA A 241 8.31 9.00 -10.62
N PRO A 242 7.15 9.66 -10.73
CA PRO A 242 6.70 10.57 -9.68
C PRO A 242 6.46 9.80 -8.36
N PRO A 243 6.84 10.37 -7.21
CA PRO A 243 6.59 9.76 -5.91
C PRO A 243 5.08 9.64 -5.60
N ASP A 244 4.74 8.78 -4.65
CA ASP A 244 3.39 8.78 -4.09
C ASP A 244 3.16 10.08 -3.31
N PRO A 245 1.98 10.73 -3.41
CA PRO A 245 1.67 11.94 -2.64
C PRO A 245 1.83 11.79 -1.11
N GLY A 246 1.80 10.56 -0.60
CA GLY A 246 2.02 10.26 0.81
C GLY A 246 3.43 9.76 1.14
N VAL A 247 4.39 9.85 0.22
CA VAL A 247 5.76 9.38 0.46
C VAL A 247 6.44 10.22 1.54
N LEU A 248 7.32 9.58 2.29
CA LEU A 248 8.16 10.23 3.27
C LEU A 248 9.01 11.33 2.62
N SER A 249 8.88 12.56 3.11
CA SER A 249 9.65 13.73 2.67
C SER A 249 10.32 14.40 3.84
N VAL A 250 11.47 15.02 3.59
CA VAL A 250 12.13 15.94 4.53
C VAL A 250 12.23 17.29 3.87
N GLU A 251 11.61 18.28 4.48
CA GLU A 251 11.57 19.64 4.02
C GLU A 251 12.37 20.52 4.99
N ARG A 252 12.92 21.60 4.49
CA ARG A 252 13.73 22.51 5.28
C ARG A 252 13.13 23.91 5.25
N TYR A 253 12.87 24.44 6.43
CA TYR A 253 12.20 25.72 6.62
C TYR A 253 13.05 26.66 7.47
N VAL A 254 12.72 27.93 7.39
CA VAL A 254 13.17 28.96 8.32
C VAL A 254 11.97 29.39 9.15
N THR A 255 12.08 29.29 10.47
CA THR A 255 11.01 29.71 11.38
C THR A 255 10.84 31.24 11.38
N PRO A 256 9.73 31.79 11.92
CA PRO A 256 9.54 33.24 12.03
C PRO A 256 10.66 33.94 12.83
N GLU A 257 11.32 33.21 13.74
CA GLU A 257 12.47 33.70 14.54
C GLU A 257 13.80 33.62 13.78
N GLY A 258 13.80 33.05 12.56
CA GLY A 258 14.99 32.93 11.72
C GLY A 258 15.79 31.64 11.98
N GLU A 259 15.25 30.70 12.73
CA GLU A 259 15.90 29.44 13.06
C GLU A 259 15.66 28.39 11.97
N LYS A 260 16.64 27.49 11.78
CA LYS A 260 16.54 26.42 10.80
C LYS A 260 15.73 25.23 11.37
N LEU A 261 14.82 24.71 10.54
CA LEU A 261 13.96 23.60 10.87
C LEU A 261 14.02 22.54 9.76
N ALA A 262 14.46 21.32 10.09
CA ALA A 262 14.27 20.16 9.23
C ALA A 262 12.96 19.44 9.62
N PHE A 263 12.02 19.36 8.72
CA PHE A 263 10.73 18.74 8.96
C PHE A 263 10.61 17.40 8.21
N ALA A 264 10.31 16.32 8.92
CA ALA A 264 10.04 15.01 8.35
C ALA A 264 8.56 14.62 8.49
N ASN A 265 7.87 14.48 7.36
CA ASN A 265 6.51 14.00 7.32
C ASN A 265 6.48 12.47 7.31
N VAL A 266 6.23 11.86 8.48
CA VAL A 266 6.18 10.40 8.67
C VAL A 266 4.75 9.88 8.85
N PHE A 267 3.73 10.69 8.61
CA PHE A 267 2.31 10.31 8.77
C PHE A 267 1.87 9.11 7.93
N ALA A 268 2.60 8.78 6.85
CA ALA A 268 2.33 7.60 6.05
C ALA A 268 2.66 6.28 6.76
N ALA A 269 3.56 6.30 7.75
CA ALA A 269 3.83 5.16 8.62
C ALA A 269 2.71 5.02 9.66
N ASN A 270 1.92 3.95 9.55
CA ASN A 270 0.73 3.75 10.37
C ASN A 270 0.92 2.74 11.51
N ASP A 271 2.14 2.26 11.73
CA ASP A 271 2.50 1.30 12.78
C ASP A 271 3.84 1.68 13.42
N PRO A 272 4.08 1.20 14.65
CA PRO A 272 5.29 1.49 15.42
C PRO A 272 6.58 1.15 14.68
N GLU A 273 6.67 -0.05 14.12
CA GLU A 273 7.88 -0.58 13.47
C GLU A 273 8.26 0.27 12.25
N SER A 274 7.31 0.52 11.35
CA SER A 274 7.54 1.37 10.18
C SER A 274 7.90 2.80 10.56
N THR A 275 7.29 3.33 11.62
CA THR A 275 7.59 4.70 12.12
C THR A 275 9.03 4.78 12.62
N LEU A 276 9.47 3.84 13.47
CA LEU A 276 10.84 3.78 13.98
C LEU A 276 11.84 3.59 12.85
N MET A 277 11.57 2.67 11.93
CA MET A 277 12.45 2.39 10.81
C MET A 277 12.67 3.63 9.94
N ASN A 278 11.59 4.35 9.61
CA ASN A 278 11.67 5.58 8.81
C ASN A 278 12.51 6.66 9.51
N ILE A 279 12.26 6.91 10.79
CA ILE A 279 12.95 7.97 11.53
C ILE A 279 14.43 7.61 11.73
N ASN A 280 14.75 6.37 12.10
CA ASN A 280 16.13 5.93 12.26
C ASN A 280 16.91 6.05 10.95
N GLN A 281 16.31 5.64 9.83
CA GLN A 281 16.95 5.78 8.52
C GLN A 281 17.19 7.26 8.14
N LEU A 282 16.27 8.17 8.44
CA LEU A 282 16.47 9.60 8.22
C LEU A 282 17.61 10.16 9.06
N LEU A 283 17.75 9.69 10.31
CA LEU A 283 18.86 10.06 11.20
C LEU A 283 20.19 9.51 10.67
N ASP A 284 20.23 8.25 10.24
CA ASP A 284 21.43 7.58 9.72
C ASP A 284 21.93 8.25 8.42
N LEU A 285 21.00 8.69 7.57
CA LEU A 285 21.31 9.44 6.35
C LEU A 285 21.67 10.92 6.60
N GLY A 286 21.52 11.42 7.84
CA GLY A 286 21.70 12.83 8.15
C GLY A 286 20.65 13.74 7.51
N ALA A 287 19.54 13.20 7.03
CA ALA A 287 18.43 13.98 6.48
C ALA A 287 17.72 14.79 7.57
N ILE A 288 17.63 14.22 8.76
CA ILE A 288 17.24 14.89 10.01
C ILE A 288 18.34 14.70 11.06
N HIS A 289 18.38 15.57 12.07
CA HIS A 289 19.41 15.56 13.09
C HIS A 289 18.82 15.90 14.47
N ARG A 290 19.64 15.78 15.50
CA ARG A 290 19.27 16.21 16.86
C ARG A 290 19.69 17.66 17.10
N PRO A 291 18.96 18.45 17.89
CA PRO A 291 17.79 18.07 18.71
C PRO A 291 16.60 17.58 17.89
N LEU A 292 15.96 16.50 18.36
CA LEU A 292 14.82 15.85 17.70
C LEU A 292 13.52 16.16 18.44
N ASN A 293 12.58 16.76 17.77
CA ASN A 293 11.25 17.01 18.28
C ASN A 293 10.25 16.11 17.57
N VAL A 294 9.29 15.55 18.31
CA VAL A 294 8.26 14.65 17.74
C VAL A 294 6.90 15.31 17.93
N VAL A 295 6.08 15.36 16.89
CA VAL A 295 4.67 15.72 16.99
C VAL A 295 3.81 14.49 16.71
N ILE A 296 2.92 14.14 17.65
CA ILE A 296 1.95 13.05 17.52
C ILE A 296 0.57 13.67 17.23
N ASN A 297 0.00 13.38 16.08
CA ASN A 297 -1.37 13.81 15.78
C ASN A 297 -2.37 12.70 16.11
N CYS A 298 -3.27 12.98 17.06
CA CYS A 298 -4.29 12.07 17.57
C CYS A 298 -5.62 12.22 16.85
N ARG A 299 -6.35 11.08 16.71
CA ARG A 299 -7.71 11.05 16.16
C ARG A 299 -8.65 10.20 17.01
N PRO A 300 -9.95 10.56 17.11
CA PRO A 300 -10.91 9.84 17.95
C PRO A 300 -11.27 8.44 17.42
N ASP A 301 -11.15 8.23 16.11
CA ASP A 301 -11.39 6.95 15.45
C ASP A 301 -10.14 6.04 15.40
N ARG A 302 -9.01 6.47 15.99
CA ARG A 302 -7.71 5.78 15.96
C ARG A 302 -7.01 5.78 17.32
N VAL A 303 -7.77 5.59 18.40
CA VAL A 303 -7.27 5.67 19.79
C VAL A 303 -6.13 4.69 20.06
N GLU A 304 -6.22 3.47 19.53
CA GLU A 304 -5.16 2.46 19.63
C GLU A 304 -3.85 2.95 19.02
N ARG A 305 -3.90 3.44 17.78
CA ARG A 305 -2.72 4.02 17.10
C ARG A 305 -2.15 5.22 17.85
N ASN A 306 -3.00 6.08 18.41
CA ASN A 306 -2.53 7.19 19.24
C ASN A 306 -1.66 6.68 20.40
N GLY A 307 -2.10 5.60 21.07
CA GLY A 307 -1.35 4.95 22.15
C GLY A 307 -0.03 4.36 21.65
N GLN A 308 -0.06 3.58 20.58
CA GLN A 308 1.13 2.99 19.97
C GLN A 308 2.21 4.04 19.64
N MET A 309 1.82 5.22 19.13
CA MET A 309 2.77 6.32 18.89
C MET A 309 3.35 6.91 20.18
N GLY A 310 2.61 6.88 21.29
CA GLY A 310 3.13 7.24 22.61
C GLY A 310 4.15 6.22 23.16
N GLU A 311 3.90 4.94 22.94
CA GLU A 311 4.75 3.84 23.42
C GLU A 311 6.17 3.85 22.84
N ILE A 312 6.33 4.28 21.56
CA ILE A 312 7.64 4.29 20.87
C ILE A 312 8.52 5.51 21.22
N ILE A 313 8.05 6.45 22.01
CA ILE A 313 8.81 7.65 22.37
C ILE A 313 10.18 7.35 22.97
N PRO A 314 10.35 6.35 23.88
CA PRO A 314 11.66 5.98 24.41
C PRO A 314 12.68 5.57 23.35
N ASP A 315 12.23 4.90 22.29
CA ASP A 315 13.09 4.41 21.21
C ASP A 315 13.58 5.58 20.32
N LEU A 316 12.75 6.59 20.12
CA LEU A 316 13.07 7.81 19.38
C LEU A 316 13.99 8.76 20.16
N ARG A 317 13.92 8.76 21.49
CA ARG A 317 14.67 9.65 22.39
C ARG A 317 14.57 11.12 21.99
N PRO A 318 13.36 11.68 21.87
CA PRO A 318 13.20 13.08 21.46
C PRO A 318 13.55 14.05 22.61
N ASP A 319 13.86 15.29 22.23
CA ASP A 319 14.05 16.39 23.18
C ASP A 319 12.69 16.93 23.66
N ASN A 320 11.70 17.04 22.77
CA ASN A 320 10.33 17.40 23.07
C ASN A 320 9.36 16.47 22.34
N VAL A 321 8.18 16.25 22.95
CA VAL A 321 7.03 15.55 22.35
C VAL A 321 5.83 16.49 22.39
N PHE A 322 5.31 16.82 21.24
CA PHE A 322 4.10 17.63 21.10
C PHE A 322 2.94 16.73 20.71
N VAL A 323 1.83 16.80 21.44
CA VAL A 323 0.64 16.02 21.11
C VAL A 323 -0.44 16.96 20.65
N ILE A 324 -0.86 16.83 19.38
CA ILE A 324 -1.94 17.56 18.75
C ILE A 324 -3.13 16.64 18.44
N GLY A 325 -4.23 17.19 17.99
CA GLY A 325 -5.44 16.42 17.70
C GLY A 325 -6.23 16.04 18.96
N HIS A 326 -7.18 15.13 18.81
CA HIS A 326 -8.06 14.72 19.89
C HIS A 326 -8.42 13.22 19.78
N PRO A 327 -8.41 12.43 20.87
CA PRO A 327 -8.02 12.78 22.23
C PRO A 327 -6.49 12.67 22.47
N ALA A 328 -5.84 13.77 22.76
CA ALA A 328 -4.40 13.82 23.05
C ALA A 328 -3.99 12.90 24.23
N LYS A 329 -4.89 12.78 25.23
CA LYS A 329 -4.69 11.93 26.41
C LYS A 329 -4.37 10.48 26.05
N SER A 330 -4.89 9.93 24.98
CA SER A 330 -4.63 8.54 24.55
C SER A 330 -3.17 8.29 24.20
N ALA A 331 -2.48 9.25 23.62
CA ALA A 331 -1.04 9.18 23.36
C ALA A 331 -0.22 9.50 24.63
N ILE A 332 -0.58 10.56 25.37
CA ILE A 332 0.16 11.01 26.56
C ILE A 332 0.18 9.93 27.65
N ASP A 333 -0.95 9.25 27.90
CA ASP A 333 -1.03 8.20 28.91
C ASP A 333 -0.18 6.97 28.53
N ALA A 334 0.02 6.73 27.25
CA ALA A 334 0.85 5.64 26.73
C ALA A 334 2.36 5.95 26.73
N ILE A 335 2.75 7.22 26.82
CA ILE A 335 4.15 7.60 26.98
C ILE A 335 4.65 7.11 28.35
N PRO A 336 5.75 6.32 28.43
CA PRO A 336 6.35 5.88 29.69
C PRO A 336 6.65 7.05 30.64
N ALA A 337 6.51 6.83 31.94
CA ALA A 337 6.53 7.88 32.97
C ALA A 337 7.82 8.74 32.94
N GLU A 338 8.96 8.12 32.65
CA GLU A 338 10.27 8.79 32.56
C GLU A 338 10.43 9.73 31.36
N TRP A 339 9.52 9.64 30.38
CA TRP A 339 9.51 10.49 29.16
C TRP A 339 8.37 11.50 29.17
N ARG A 340 7.42 11.36 30.09
CA ARG A 340 6.18 12.15 30.09
C ARG A 340 6.40 13.63 30.36
N ASP A 341 7.46 13.98 31.08
CA ASP A 341 7.84 15.37 31.35
C ASP A 341 8.22 16.14 30.08
N ARG A 342 8.56 15.44 29.00
CA ARG A 342 8.87 16.05 27.69
C ARG A 342 7.63 16.24 26.85
N ALA A 343 6.49 15.67 27.24
CA ALA A 343 5.25 15.73 26.49
C ALA A 343 4.47 17.02 26.82
N VAL A 344 4.04 17.68 25.76
CA VAL A 344 3.24 18.91 25.83
C VAL A 344 1.91 18.65 25.13
N ASP A 345 0.82 18.80 25.87
CA ASP A 345 -0.54 18.71 25.33
C ASP A 345 -0.89 20.01 24.61
N LEU A 346 -0.86 19.99 23.29
CA LEU A 346 -1.30 21.05 22.40
C LEU A 346 -2.61 20.69 21.68
N GLY A 347 -3.21 19.55 22.07
CA GLY A 347 -4.42 19.00 21.44
C GLY A 347 -5.70 19.77 21.72
N GLY A 348 -6.75 19.41 20.99
CA GLY A 348 -8.09 19.96 21.11
C GLY A 348 -8.97 19.57 19.91
N GLU A 349 -10.31 19.58 20.06
CA GLU A 349 -11.20 19.11 19.00
C GLU A 349 -11.15 19.96 17.71
N ARG A 350 -10.85 21.26 17.81
CA ARG A 350 -10.88 22.20 16.66
C ARG A 350 -9.85 23.31 16.82
N ARG A 351 -8.65 22.94 17.23
CA ARG A 351 -7.56 23.91 17.40
C ARG A 351 -6.85 24.11 16.06
N SER A 352 -6.76 25.34 15.59
CA SER A 352 -6.06 25.69 14.35
C SER A 352 -4.53 25.66 14.55
N ALA A 353 -3.78 25.58 13.44
CA ALA A 353 -2.33 25.65 13.48
C ALA A 353 -1.83 26.95 14.11
N ASP A 354 -2.48 28.09 13.85
CA ASP A 354 -2.14 29.40 14.44
C ASP A 354 -2.18 29.41 15.97
N GLU A 355 -2.97 28.50 16.58
CA GLU A 355 -3.10 28.41 18.03
C GLU A 355 -2.02 27.52 18.67
N PHE A 356 -1.58 26.45 18.01
CA PHE A 356 -0.62 25.51 18.60
C PHE A 356 0.81 25.68 18.09
N MET A 357 1.03 26.15 16.85
CA MET A 357 2.37 26.27 16.26
C MET A 357 3.27 27.27 17.02
N PRO A 358 2.81 28.43 17.47
CA PRO A 358 3.67 29.33 18.26
C PRO A 358 4.21 28.64 19.53
N ALA A 359 3.37 27.91 20.26
CA ALA A 359 3.79 27.20 21.48
C ALA A 359 4.71 26.00 21.18
N LEU A 360 4.59 25.40 20.00
CA LEU A 360 5.47 24.34 19.51
C LEU A 360 6.84 24.92 19.16
N LEU A 361 6.88 25.96 18.33
CA LEU A 361 8.14 26.59 17.85
C LEU A 361 8.94 27.21 19.01
N GLU A 362 8.29 27.89 19.97
CA GLU A 362 8.93 28.48 21.16
C GLU A 362 9.75 27.48 21.99
N ARG A 363 9.35 26.19 21.99
CA ARG A 363 10.02 25.14 22.76
C ARG A 363 11.09 24.38 22.00
N MET A 364 11.17 24.60 20.70
CA MET A 364 12.19 23.97 19.87
C MET A 364 13.52 24.70 19.99
N ALA A 365 14.60 23.94 19.97
CA ALA A 365 15.93 24.53 19.88
C ALA A 365 16.20 25.01 18.46
N ALA A 366 17.09 26.02 18.34
CA ALA A 366 17.61 26.40 17.07
C ALA A 366 18.28 25.24 16.32
N ASP A 367 18.17 25.22 15.01
CA ASP A 367 18.72 24.16 14.15
C ASP A 367 18.36 22.77 14.64
N SER A 368 17.08 22.47 14.65
CA SER A 368 16.52 21.21 15.13
C SER A 368 15.64 20.54 14.08
N SER A 369 15.30 19.28 14.34
CA SER A 369 14.38 18.53 13.48
C SER A 369 13.02 18.31 14.17
N LEU A 370 11.94 18.40 13.38
CA LEU A 370 10.58 18.08 13.76
C LEU A 370 10.08 16.88 12.95
N VAL A 371 9.63 15.83 13.62
CA VAL A 371 9.11 14.63 12.98
C VAL A 371 7.63 14.48 13.30
N ALA A 372 6.78 14.42 12.28
CA ALA A 372 5.34 14.24 12.43
C ALA A 372 4.94 12.76 12.27
N ILE A 373 4.32 12.19 13.30
CA ILE A 373 3.89 10.79 13.37
C ILE A 373 2.41 10.65 13.74
N GLY A 374 1.84 9.47 13.54
CA GLY A 374 0.45 9.16 13.87
C GLY A 374 -0.47 9.34 12.66
N ASN A 375 -1.41 10.24 12.72
CA ASN A 375 -2.44 10.41 11.69
C ASN A 375 -2.26 11.74 10.95
N ILE A 376 -2.39 11.73 9.62
CA ILE A 376 -2.29 12.97 8.82
C ILE A 376 -3.54 13.85 8.94
N HIS A 377 -4.75 13.26 8.97
CA HIS A 377 -6.01 14.02 8.92
C HIS A 377 -6.30 14.81 10.20
N GLY A 378 -7.01 15.91 10.05
CA GLY A 378 -7.34 16.84 11.11
C GLY A 378 -6.18 17.81 11.37
N GLN A 379 -5.76 17.96 12.62
CA GLN A 379 -4.67 18.91 12.96
C GLN A 379 -3.32 18.58 12.32
N GLY A 380 -3.13 17.36 11.80
CA GLY A 380 -1.95 17.03 10.99
C GLY A 380 -1.93 17.77 9.65
N GLU A 381 -3.09 17.94 9.01
CA GLU A 381 -3.23 18.73 7.77
C GLU A 381 -2.97 20.22 8.05
N GLU A 382 -3.52 20.75 9.13
CA GLU A 382 -3.28 22.12 9.60
C GLU A 382 -1.77 22.38 9.87
N LEU A 383 -1.08 21.41 10.49
CA LEU A 383 0.36 21.47 10.70
C LEU A 383 1.12 21.59 9.36
N LEU A 384 0.75 20.75 8.39
CA LEU A 384 1.40 20.75 7.07
C LEU A 384 1.14 22.04 6.31
N GLU A 385 -0.08 22.58 6.35
CA GLU A 385 -0.45 23.86 5.73
C GLU A 385 0.36 25.00 6.33
N TYR A 386 0.46 25.09 7.66
CA TYR A 386 1.26 26.12 8.32
C TYR A 386 2.75 26.05 7.93
N LEU A 387 3.33 24.84 7.94
CA LEU A 387 4.75 24.65 7.57
C LEU A 387 5.00 25.02 6.10
N ALA A 388 4.06 24.71 5.21
CA ALA A 388 4.18 25.06 3.79
C ALA A 388 4.19 26.56 3.51
N GLU A 389 3.68 27.39 4.44
CA GLU A 389 3.75 28.86 4.36
C GLU A 389 5.08 29.43 4.85
N LEU A 390 5.92 28.62 5.54
CA LEU A 390 7.22 29.08 6.01
C LEU A 390 8.21 29.20 4.84
N PRO A 391 9.16 30.17 4.93
CA PRO A 391 10.23 30.27 3.96
C PRO A 391 11.07 28.99 3.89
N ALA A 392 11.40 28.53 2.68
CA ALA A 392 12.33 27.42 2.50
C ALA A 392 13.76 27.84 2.88
N ASP A 393 14.52 26.93 3.51
CA ASP A 393 15.96 27.13 3.74
C ASP A 393 16.76 26.73 2.49
N ASP A 394 17.07 27.70 1.63
CA ASP A 394 17.86 27.49 0.41
C ASP A 394 19.38 27.38 0.68
N SER A 395 19.84 27.52 1.91
CA SER A 395 21.27 27.46 2.28
C SER A 395 21.77 26.01 2.48
N ALA A 396 20.89 25.02 2.54
CA ALA A 396 21.27 23.62 2.62
C ALA A 396 21.83 23.14 1.27
N PRO A 397 22.91 22.33 1.25
CA PRO A 397 23.34 21.70 0.00
C PRO A 397 22.18 20.94 -0.64
N ALA A 398 22.14 20.96 -1.97
CA ALA A 398 21.07 20.32 -2.77
C ALA A 398 21.00 18.78 -2.61
N ASP A 399 21.77 18.23 -1.70
CA ASP A 399 21.86 16.82 -1.36
C ASP A 399 20.76 16.48 -0.35
N ALA A 400 19.80 15.80 -0.82
CA ALA A 400 18.68 15.13 -0.17
C ALA A 400 17.33 15.85 -0.33
N HIS A 401 16.61 15.41 -1.35
CA HIS A 401 15.15 15.24 -1.32
C HIS A 401 14.31 16.52 -1.13
N ARG A 402 14.60 17.56 -1.94
CA ARG A 402 13.60 18.57 -2.21
C ARG A 402 12.44 17.88 -2.95
N SER A 403 11.28 17.81 -2.34
CA SER A 403 10.05 17.65 -3.12
C SER A 403 10.06 18.81 -4.12
N ALA A 404 10.21 18.49 -5.41
CA ALA A 404 10.03 19.49 -6.44
C ALA A 404 8.71 20.20 -6.16
N GLU A 405 8.68 21.51 -6.25
CA GLU A 405 7.43 22.28 -6.36
C GLU A 405 6.46 21.44 -7.15
N GLY A 406 5.29 21.17 -6.59
CA GLY A 406 4.33 20.27 -7.20
C GLY A 406 4.20 20.63 -8.66
N PRO A 407 4.24 19.69 -9.60
CA PRO A 407 4.33 20.02 -11.00
C PRO A 407 3.21 21.02 -11.30
N VAL A 408 3.59 22.18 -11.82
CA VAL A 408 2.65 23.07 -12.50
C VAL A 408 1.81 22.12 -13.36
N PRO A 409 0.48 22.00 -13.15
CA PRO A 409 -0.31 21.03 -13.88
C PRO A 409 0.01 21.22 -15.34
N PRO A 410 0.50 20.21 -16.05
CA PRO A 410 0.81 20.34 -17.46
C PRO A 410 -0.46 20.84 -18.14
N PRO A 411 -0.36 21.71 -19.13
CA PRO A 411 -1.52 22.18 -19.87
C PRO A 411 -2.34 20.93 -20.23
N GLN A 412 -3.62 20.91 -19.85
CA GLN A 412 -4.48 19.73 -20.03
C GLN A 412 -4.29 19.24 -21.44
N PRO A 413 -3.80 18.02 -21.69
CA PRO A 413 -3.68 17.50 -23.03
C PRO A 413 -5.08 17.55 -23.64
N ALA A 414 -5.18 18.07 -24.85
CA ALA A 414 -6.40 17.98 -25.64
C ALA A 414 -6.92 16.56 -25.51
N ARG A 415 -8.20 16.40 -25.14
CA ARG A 415 -8.84 15.09 -24.95
C ARG A 415 -8.41 14.17 -26.07
N LEU A 416 -7.52 13.22 -25.77
CA LEU A 416 -7.15 12.20 -26.73
C LEU A 416 -8.42 11.46 -27.10
N ASP A 417 -8.74 11.46 -28.37
CA ASP A 417 -9.83 10.66 -28.91
C ASP A 417 -9.52 9.20 -28.60
N PRO A 418 -10.33 8.50 -27.77
CA PRO A 418 -10.06 7.11 -27.42
C PRO A 418 -10.09 6.16 -28.62
N TYR A 419 -10.42 6.67 -29.82
CA TYR A 419 -10.45 5.94 -31.09
C TYR A 419 -9.37 6.41 -32.07
N ALA A 420 -8.46 7.32 -31.70
CA ALA A 420 -7.34 7.68 -32.54
C ALA A 420 -6.48 6.44 -32.80
N SER A 421 -6.26 6.13 -34.09
CA SER A 421 -5.47 4.99 -34.53
C SER A 421 -4.02 5.15 -34.06
N TYR A 422 -3.54 4.16 -33.26
CA TYR A 422 -2.14 4.08 -32.83
C TYR A 422 -1.21 3.87 -34.06
N PRO A 423 0.07 4.30 -33.98
CA PRO A 423 1.03 4.09 -35.06
C PRO A 423 1.18 2.61 -35.40
N VAL A 424 1.36 2.32 -36.67
CA VAL A 424 1.51 0.96 -37.26
C VAL A 424 2.61 0.14 -36.55
N ALA A 425 3.65 0.77 -36.02
CA ALA A 425 4.72 0.13 -35.24
C ALA A 425 4.23 -0.54 -33.96
N TYR A 426 3.09 -0.14 -33.40
CA TYR A 426 2.49 -0.78 -32.22
C TYR A 426 1.78 -2.09 -32.59
N GLU A 427 1.10 -2.12 -33.71
CA GLU A 427 0.38 -3.31 -34.21
C GLU A 427 1.35 -4.47 -34.49
N GLU A 428 2.53 -4.16 -35.07
CA GLU A 428 3.59 -5.15 -35.32
C GLU A 428 4.18 -5.70 -34.02
N ARG A 429 4.40 -4.86 -32.98
CA ARG A 429 4.86 -5.31 -31.64
C ARG A 429 3.81 -6.15 -30.94
N TYR A 430 2.54 -5.79 -31.04
CA TYR A 430 1.43 -6.52 -30.43
C TYR A 430 1.26 -7.92 -31.05
N GLN A 431 1.41 -8.05 -32.38
CA GLN A 431 1.38 -9.34 -33.05
C GLN A 431 2.61 -10.19 -32.74
N ALA A 432 3.78 -9.61 -32.59
CA ALA A 432 4.99 -10.29 -32.14
C ALA A 432 4.87 -10.82 -30.70
N ALA A 433 4.23 -10.06 -29.80
CA ALA A 433 3.99 -10.49 -28.42
C ALA A 433 2.95 -11.62 -28.30
N GLN A 434 2.01 -11.73 -29.22
CA GLN A 434 1.05 -12.85 -29.24
C GLN A 434 1.64 -14.16 -29.77
N THR A 435 2.72 -14.11 -30.54
CA THR A 435 3.36 -15.27 -31.18
C THR A 435 4.61 -15.77 -30.43
N GLN A 436 5.14 -14.99 -29.51
CA GLN A 436 6.21 -15.43 -28.62
C GLN A 436 5.59 -16.01 -27.35
N GLU A 437 5.75 -17.32 -27.13
CA GLU A 437 5.80 -17.84 -25.77
C GLU A 437 6.86 -17.01 -25.04
N ILE A 438 6.46 -16.23 -24.03
CA ILE A 438 7.39 -15.43 -23.23
C ILE A 438 8.41 -16.43 -22.70
N PRO A 439 9.69 -16.34 -23.07
CA PRO A 439 10.68 -17.26 -22.55
C PRO A 439 10.70 -17.09 -21.04
N VAL A 440 10.30 -18.11 -20.31
CA VAL A 440 10.49 -18.17 -18.86
C VAL A 440 12.00 -18.13 -18.67
N VAL A 441 12.52 -16.98 -18.29
CA VAL A 441 13.95 -16.83 -17.96
C VAL A 441 14.13 -17.62 -16.67
N ARG A 442 14.57 -18.87 -16.81
CA ARG A 442 15.00 -19.65 -15.65
C ARG A 442 16.30 -19.01 -15.16
N ILE A 443 16.25 -18.40 -13.99
CA ILE A 443 17.44 -17.93 -13.29
C ILE A 443 18.36 -19.16 -13.13
N PRO A 444 19.61 -19.11 -13.60
CA PRO A 444 20.53 -20.24 -13.49
C PRO A 444 20.66 -20.65 -12.03
N ALA A 445 20.69 -21.96 -11.76
CA ALA A 445 20.81 -22.55 -10.42
C ALA A 445 22.06 -22.11 -9.61
N GLN A 446 22.92 -21.28 -10.18
CA GLN A 446 24.13 -20.74 -9.58
C GLN A 446 23.89 -19.59 -8.56
N GLN A 447 22.67 -19.07 -8.48
CA GLN A 447 22.32 -18.04 -7.46
C GLN A 447 21.57 -18.60 -6.24
N ARG A 448 21.41 -19.92 -6.15
CA ARG A 448 20.88 -20.55 -4.92
C ARG A 448 22.00 -20.65 -3.90
N ASP A 449 21.79 -20.09 -2.71
CA ASP A 449 22.72 -20.27 -1.58
C ASP A 449 22.84 -21.77 -1.27
N PRO A 450 24.07 -22.35 -1.29
CA PRO A 450 24.28 -23.78 -1.02
C PRO A 450 23.87 -24.22 0.40
N SER A 451 23.58 -23.30 1.29
CA SER A 451 23.08 -23.60 2.64
C SER A 451 21.63 -24.13 2.64
N TRP A 452 20.84 -23.82 1.62
CA TRP A 452 19.44 -24.24 1.50
C TRP A 452 19.29 -25.73 1.16
N ASP A 453 20.19 -26.28 0.36
CA ASP A 453 20.16 -27.70 -0.03
C ASP A 453 20.48 -28.65 1.13
N ARG A 454 21.10 -28.16 2.22
CA ARG A 454 21.39 -28.94 3.42
C ARG A 454 20.20 -29.10 4.36
N HIS A 455 19.36 -28.10 4.48
CA HIS A 455 18.17 -28.16 5.35
C HIS A 455 17.04 -28.99 4.75
N THR A 456 16.86 -28.96 3.43
CA THR A 456 15.87 -29.79 2.74
C THR A 456 16.23 -31.29 2.73
N ALA A 457 17.51 -31.63 2.70
CA ALA A 457 17.97 -33.03 2.73
C ALA A 457 17.80 -33.67 4.12
N GLU A 458 17.91 -32.91 5.21
CA GLU A 458 17.71 -33.43 6.58
C GLU A 458 16.23 -33.65 6.92
N HIS A 459 15.31 -32.86 6.37
CA HIS A 459 13.86 -33.04 6.59
C HIS A 459 13.23 -34.12 5.73
N GLN A 460 13.74 -34.43 4.55
CA GLN A 460 13.25 -35.54 3.73
C GLN A 460 13.60 -36.92 4.29
N GLY A 461 14.61 -37.02 5.17
CA GLY A 461 15.00 -38.26 5.83
C GLY A 461 14.07 -38.72 6.97
N GLN A 462 13.24 -37.85 7.53
CA GLN A 462 12.36 -38.17 8.66
C GLN A 462 10.92 -38.54 8.27
N TYR A 463 10.44 -38.20 7.08
CA TYR A 463 9.07 -38.49 6.64
C TYR A 463 8.88 -39.79 5.84
N GLY A 464 9.93 -40.57 5.69
CA GLY A 464 9.93 -41.82 4.91
C GLY A 464 9.50 -43.10 5.65
N ARG A 465 9.01 -43.06 6.87
CA ARG A 465 8.72 -44.26 7.68
C ARG A 465 7.36 -44.37 8.35
N GLU A 466 6.35 -43.62 7.99
CA GLU A 466 4.98 -43.83 8.46
C GLU A 466 3.95 -43.69 7.32
N GLN A 467 3.99 -44.59 6.35
CA GLN A 467 2.82 -44.90 5.52
C GLN A 467 2.06 -46.06 6.17
N GLY A 468 1.19 -45.74 7.11
CA GLY A 468 0.23 -46.61 7.75
C GLY A 468 -1.15 -45.95 7.76
N ARG A 469 -2.01 -46.34 6.79
CA ARG A 469 -3.48 -46.31 6.80
C ARG A 469 -4.12 -45.06 7.50
N TYR A 470 -4.45 -44.05 6.72
CA TYR A 470 -5.53 -43.12 7.08
C TYR A 470 -6.82 -43.49 6.33
N THR A 471 -7.80 -44.02 7.08
CA THR A 471 -9.20 -44.06 6.68
C THR A 471 -9.78 -42.66 6.85
N ALA A 472 -10.39 -42.14 5.80
CA ALA A 472 -11.07 -40.84 5.80
C ALA A 472 -12.16 -40.81 6.91
N PRO A 473 -12.24 -39.73 7.70
CA PRO A 473 -13.41 -39.51 8.56
C PRO A 473 -14.59 -39.04 7.71
N ALA A 474 -15.76 -39.53 8.11
CA ALA A 474 -17.03 -39.26 7.50
C ALA A 474 -17.38 -37.78 7.45
N GLN A 475 -18.05 -37.37 6.38
CA GLN A 475 -18.66 -36.06 6.20
C GLN A 475 -19.57 -35.73 7.39
N GLU A 476 -19.21 -34.77 8.21
CA GLU A 476 -20.18 -34.16 9.14
C GLU A 476 -21.03 -33.16 8.34
N THR A 477 -22.29 -33.52 8.19
CA THR A 477 -23.34 -32.64 7.70
C THR A 477 -23.70 -31.62 8.76
N TRP A 478 -23.59 -30.34 8.45
CA TRP A 478 -24.13 -29.25 9.26
C TRP A 478 -25.66 -29.26 9.17
N PRO A 479 -26.39 -29.21 10.29
CA PRO A 479 -27.84 -29.15 10.26
C PRO A 479 -28.26 -27.66 10.11
N TYR A 480 -28.76 -27.30 8.95
CA TYR A 480 -29.73 -26.22 8.84
C TYR A 480 -31.09 -26.85 9.00
N GLY A 481 -31.68 -26.75 10.19
CA GLY A 481 -33.06 -27.03 10.45
C GLY A 481 -33.91 -25.80 10.21
N ASP A 482 -34.91 -25.97 9.37
CA ASP A 482 -36.07 -25.08 9.26
C ASP A 482 -36.80 -25.02 10.60
N ASP A 483 -37.00 -23.78 11.13
CA ASP A 483 -38.11 -23.50 12.01
C ASP A 483 -38.58 -22.05 11.76
N LEU A 484 -39.51 -21.93 10.88
CA LEU A 484 -40.46 -20.80 10.80
C LEU A 484 -41.63 -21.17 11.72
N ASP A 485 -41.71 -20.57 12.89
CA ASP A 485 -42.95 -20.08 13.51
C ASP A 485 -42.67 -19.57 14.94
N GLY A 486 -43.19 -18.41 15.27
CA GLY A 486 -43.26 -17.97 16.66
C GLY A 486 -42.98 -16.46 16.84
N GLY A 487 -44.01 -15.68 16.56
CA GLY A 487 -44.02 -14.24 16.86
C GLY A 487 -43.92 -13.92 18.34
N HIS A 488 -43.21 -12.84 18.62
CA HIS A 488 -43.46 -12.03 19.81
C HIS A 488 -43.32 -10.55 19.49
N PRO A 489 -44.19 -9.72 20.10
CA PRO A 489 -44.42 -8.33 19.69
C PRO A 489 -43.45 -7.36 20.37
N TYR A 490 -43.15 -6.28 19.68
CA TYR A 490 -42.58 -5.06 20.26
C TYR A 490 -43.51 -4.43 21.29
N PRO A 491 -42.99 -3.92 22.42
CA PRO A 491 -43.79 -3.01 23.25
C PRO A 491 -43.70 -1.58 22.69
N ALA A 492 -44.85 -1.00 22.55
CA ALA A 492 -45.10 0.37 22.15
C ALA A 492 -44.53 1.36 23.17
N ALA A 493 -44.11 2.49 22.65
CA ALA A 493 -43.86 3.72 23.41
C ALA A 493 -45.17 4.26 23.99
N ASP A 494 -45.18 4.55 25.29
CA ASP A 494 -46.13 5.46 25.85
C ASP A 494 -45.40 6.64 26.50
N GLY A 495 -45.90 7.79 26.13
CA GLY A 495 -45.40 9.08 26.52
C GLY A 495 -45.99 9.58 27.82
N GLY A 496 -45.43 10.60 28.31
CA GLY A 496 -46.11 11.47 29.29
C GLY A 496 -45.26 12.08 30.37
N GLY A 497 -44.82 13.29 30.20
CA GLY A 497 -45.19 14.29 31.19
C GLY A 497 -44.17 14.86 32.13
N GLN A 498 -43.84 16.11 31.87
CA GLN A 498 -43.73 17.22 32.83
C GLN A 498 -42.36 17.54 33.46
N HIS A 499 -41.86 18.70 33.00
CA HIS A 499 -40.98 19.60 33.73
C HIS A 499 -41.55 20.05 35.09
N PRO A 500 -40.77 20.55 36.08
CA PRO A 500 -40.36 21.95 36.01
C PRO A 500 -38.92 22.27 36.45
N HIS A 501 -38.46 23.38 35.96
CA HIS A 501 -37.36 24.22 36.46
C HIS A 501 -37.55 24.71 37.93
N PRO A 502 -36.53 25.23 38.63
CA PRO A 502 -35.71 26.38 38.19
C PRO A 502 -34.25 26.06 37.88
#